data_169748a3253077ec4411a9298d58ec9d
#
_entry.id   169748a3253077ec4411a9298d58ec9d
#
_cell.length_a   1.000
_cell.length_b   1.000
_cell.length_c   1.000
_cell.angle_alpha   90.00
_cell.angle_beta   90.00
_cell.angle_gamma   90.00
#
_symmetry.space_group_name_H-M   'P 1'
#
loop_
_entity.id
_entity.type
_entity.pdbx_description
1 polymer ?
#
loop_
_entity_poly.entity_id
_entity_poly.type
_entity_poly.pdbx_seq_one_letter_code
_entity_poly.pdbx_strand_id
1 'polypeptide(L)'
;MTFSMRYLDLKQKIRDVRMLAIQGIAKAGSGHPGASFSAAEIMGTLYFRKMKHDHLNPQWENRDYFINSKAHSAPGFYATLAVAGYFSDDEINDLRKLGSRLQGHPVRYSDEEKDHSVPGVEYSGGSEGIGLSVSIGIALANKLDKKKNRIYTLIGDGETNEGQVWEAAMAAPKFRLDNLVAILDRNRIQQDGFTEDIMPLDPMRDKWTSFNWNVIEIDGHKVEQIIDALNKTSSVQDKPTIIIANTIKGNGIKHMANVPQWHGKAPPNKHTPLLLEELDSEFLIAPSIIAGRRENYEEKVRAAERGGADIIHLDVMDGKFVPNITFFADTIKKLRHITSLPFDAHLMIENPLEHIDEYIDARCDIITVHAEACDENIFTQINHKLLSNGISPGIAINPSTDLPDWIYSHLQNIDVIIIMSVDPGFAGQKFVPQILPKMALTNKKLRESGFKGYIEADGGIDATTLQQVYDIGARILVAGNAVYGSTDIHAAIIQLKHTANVALERRLLEHATKLGIRVDWMKTRKHILIPLANELGIEEEFYAIKE
;
A
#
# COMPACT_ATOMS: atom_id res chain seq x y z
N MET A 1 6.87 16.36 -17.52
CA MET A 1 7.63 15.97 -16.31
C MET A 1 6.73 15.02 -15.52
N THR A 2 7.07 13.75 -15.43
CA THR A 2 6.36 12.82 -14.55
C THR A 2 6.80 13.16 -13.13
N PHE A 3 5.94 13.84 -12.38
CA PHE A 3 6.15 14.01 -10.94
C PHE A 3 6.22 12.63 -10.30
N SER A 4 7.20 12.40 -9.43
CA SER A 4 7.27 11.19 -8.63
C SER A 4 6.01 11.10 -7.78
N MET A 5 5.23 10.01 -7.90
CA MET A 5 4.02 9.82 -7.10
C MET A 5 4.36 9.81 -5.61
N ARG A 6 3.56 10.50 -4.80
CA ARG A 6 3.72 10.61 -3.35
C ARG A 6 3.45 9.27 -2.67
N TYR A 7 4.06 9.05 -1.51
CA TYR A 7 3.94 7.78 -0.78
C TYR A 7 2.49 7.44 -0.41
N LEU A 8 1.79 8.38 0.21
CA LEU A 8 0.40 8.15 0.66
C LEU A 8 -0.58 8.03 -0.53
N ASP A 9 -0.36 8.80 -1.61
CA ASP A 9 -1.14 8.69 -2.85
C ASP A 9 -0.94 7.31 -3.51
N LEU A 10 0.29 6.80 -3.52
CA LEU A 10 0.58 5.44 -4.00
C LEU A 10 -0.15 4.37 -3.17
N LYS A 11 -0.11 4.48 -1.84
CA LYS A 11 -0.84 3.57 -0.95
C LYS A 11 -2.35 3.61 -1.23
N GLN A 12 -2.91 4.80 -1.41
CA GLN A 12 -4.33 4.96 -1.73
C GLN A 12 -4.67 4.33 -3.08
N LYS A 13 -3.91 4.56 -4.14
CA LYS A 13 -4.15 3.95 -5.45
C LYS A 13 -4.07 2.42 -5.41
N ILE A 14 -3.16 1.86 -4.64
CA ILE A 14 -3.07 0.41 -4.44
C ILE A 14 -4.33 -0.12 -3.72
N ARG A 15 -4.84 0.62 -2.74
CA ARG A 15 -6.13 0.32 -2.10
C ARG A 15 -7.28 0.37 -3.10
N ASP A 16 -7.35 1.43 -3.93
CA ASP A 16 -8.38 1.57 -4.97
C ASP A 16 -8.34 0.40 -5.97
N VAL A 17 -7.13 -0.08 -6.35
CA VAL A 17 -6.96 -1.28 -7.17
C VAL A 17 -7.60 -2.51 -6.50
N ARG A 18 -7.39 -2.74 -5.20
CA ARG A 18 -8.03 -3.84 -4.49
C ARG A 18 -9.54 -3.70 -4.42
N MET A 19 -10.02 -2.47 -4.16
CA MET A 19 -11.45 -2.19 -4.08
C MET A 19 -12.15 -2.46 -5.42
N LEU A 20 -11.60 -1.98 -6.52
CA LEU A 20 -12.13 -2.25 -7.86
C LEU A 20 -12.06 -3.72 -8.23
N ALA A 21 -10.94 -4.39 -7.95
CA ALA A 21 -10.79 -5.80 -8.25
C ALA A 21 -11.85 -6.66 -7.52
N ILE A 22 -12.08 -6.40 -6.22
CA ILE A 22 -13.06 -7.19 -5.45
C ILE A 22 -14.50 -6.90 -5.88
N GLN A 23 -14.82 -5.65 -6.25
CA GLN A 23 -16.12 -5.28 -6.82
C GLN A 23 -16.40 -6.06 -8.10
N GLY A 24 -15.46 -6.06 -9.04
CA GLY A 24 -15.58 -6.80 -10.30
C GLY A 24 -15.73 -8.30 -10.08
N ILE A 25 -14.90 -8.90 -9.23
CA ILE A 25 -14.94 -10.33 -8.91
C ILE A 25 -16.27 -10.72 -8.26
N ALA A 26 -16.72 -9.96 -7.26
CA ALA A 26 -17.97 -10.23 -6.55
C ALA A 26 -19.17 -10.10 -7.47
N LYS A 27 -19.21 -9.08 -8.34
CA LYS A 27 -20.27 -8.85 -9.32
C LYS A 27 -20.29 -9.93 -10.40
N ALA A 28 -19.13 -10.38 -10.87
CA ALA A 28 -19.01 -11.48 -11.83
C ALA A 28 -19.36 -12.85 -11.23
N GLY A 29 -19.32 -12.99 -9.91
CA GLY A 29 -19.50 -14.28 -9.22
C GLY A 29 -18.37 -15.28 -9.49
N SER A 30 -17.26 -14.82 -10.09
CA SER A 30 -16.09 -15.64 -10.43
C SER A 30 -14.85 -14.78 -10.60
N GLY A 31 -13.67 -15.33 -10.30
CA GLY A 31 -12.38 -14.64 -10.42
C GLY A 31 -11.41 -15.05 -9.31
N HIS A 32 -10.23 -14.45 -9.30
CA HIS A 32 -9.13 -14.84 -8.43
C HIS A 32 -8.71 -13.70 -7.50
N PRO A 33 -9.45 -13.47 -6.39
CA PRO A 33 -9.12 -12.39 -5.45
C PRO A 33 -7.74 -12.59 -4.82
N GLY A 34 -7.40 -13.81 -4.42
CA GLY A 34 -6.13 -14.12 -3.79
C GLY A 34 -4.93 -13.68 -4.62
N ALA A 35 -4.93 -14.02 -5.91
CA ALA A 35 -3.86 -13.69 -6.84
C ALA A 35 -3.78 -12.18 -7.19
N SER A 36 -4.94 -11.53 -7.29
CA SER A 36 -5.03 -10.09 -7.55
C SER A 36 -4.48 -9.27 -6.38
N PHE A 37 -4.74 -9.73 -5.15
CA PHE A 37 -4.38 -9.00 -3.95
C PHE A 37 -2.93 -9.19 -3.52
N SER A 38 -2.35 -10.39 -3.70
CA SER A 38 -0.93 -10.60 -3.41
C SER A 38 -0.02 -9.72 -4.27
N ALA A 39 -0.43 -9.43 -5.50
CA ALA A 39 0.36 -8.65 -6.46
C ALA A 39 -0.03 -7.16 -6.54
N ALA A 40 -0.95 -6.67 -5.72
CA ALA A 40 -1.48 -5.31 -5.84
C ALA A 40 -0.40 -4.23 -5.60
N GLU A 41 0.46 -4.39 -4.58
CA GLU A 41 1.59 -3.49 -4.33
C GLU A 41 2.61 -3.53 -5.47
N ILE A 42 2.87 -4.70 -6.02
CA ILE A 42 3.82 -4.88 -7.13
C ILE A 42 3.31 -4.15 -8.37
N MET A 43 2.07 -4.44 -8.80
CA MET A 43 1.48 -3.82 -9.98
C MET A 43 1.28 -2.32 -9.78
N GLY A 44 0.77 -1.89 -8.62
CA GLY A 44 0.58 -0.49 -8.28
C GLY A 44 1.90 0.29 -8.27
N THR A 45 2.95 -0.25 -7.67
CA THR A 45 4.27 0.41 -7.66
C THR A 45 4.86 0.51 -9.06
N LEU A 46 4.69 -0.51 -9.90
CA LEU A 46 5.13 -0.45 -11.29
C LEU A 46 4.39 0.64 -12.06
N TYR A 47 3.07 0.61 -12.10
CA TYR A 47 2.27 1.52 -12.93
C TYR A 47 2.27 2.96 -12.41
N PHE A 48 2.20 3.15 -11.09
CA PHE A 48 2.06 4.50 -10.53
C PHE A 48 3.40 5.18 -10.19
N ARG A 49 4.51 4.42 -10.13
CA ARG A 49 5.79 5.00 -9.67
C ARG A 49 6.99 4.71 -10.58
N LYS A 50 7.05 3.57 -11.25
CA LYS A 50 8.30 3.10 -11.89
C LYS A 50 8.26 3.08 -13.40
N MET A 51 7.25 2.48 -13.99
CA MET A 51 7.16 2.26 -15.43
C MET A 51 6.93 3.56 -16.20
N LYS A 52 7.57 3.65 -17.35
CA LYS A 52 7.23 4.66 -18.35
C LYS A 52 6.06 4.16 -19.16
N HIS A 53 4.93 4.77 -19.02
CA HIS A 53 3.73 4.47 -19.79
C HIS A 53 2.89 5.73 -20.01
N ASP A 54 1.98 5.68 -20.95
CA ASP A 54 1.04 6.75 -21.24
C ASP A 54 -0.34 6.13 -21.51
N HIS A 55 -1.29 6.37 -20.61
CA HIS A 55 -2.64 5.82 -20.72
C HIS A 55 -3.42 6.43 -21.89
N LEU A 56 -3.09 7.66 -22.33
CA LEU A 56 -3.69 8.30 -23.49
C LEU A 56 -3.06 7.81 -24.81
N ASN A 57 -1.83 7.26 -24.75
CA ASN A 57 -1.15 6.65 -25.87
C ASN A 57 -0.58 5.27 -25.49
N PRO A 58 -1.42 4.23 -25.31
CA PRO A 58 -1.01 2.91 -24.86
C PRO A 58 0.05 2.23 -25.74
N GLN A 59 0.18 2.67 -27.00
CA GLN A 59 1.15 2.15 -27.96
C GLN A 59 2.41 3.02 -28.07
N TRP A 60 2.62 3.97 -27.13
CA TRP A 60 3.80 4.81 -27.14
C TRP A 60 5.08 3.99 -27.30
N GLU A 61 5.89 4.31 -28.28
CA GLU A 61 7.03 3.48 -28.67
C GLU A 61 8.12 3.38 -27.57
N ASN A 62 8.27 4.44 -26.76
CA ASN A 62 9.26 4.48 -25.68
C ASN A 62 8.71 4.03 -24.31
N ARG A 63 7.50 3.42 -24.28
CA ARG A 63 6.95 2.85 -23.04
C ARG A 63 7.75 1.64 -22.58
N ASP A 64 7.72 1.38 -21.29
CA ASP A 64 8.11 0.09 -20.73
C ASP A 64 6.99 -0.95 -20.96
N TYR A 65 7.32 -2.22 -20.90
CA TYR A 65 6.38 -3.31 -21.11
C TYR A 65 6.10 -4.04 -19.81
N PHE A 66 4.84 -4.34 -19.55
CA PHE A 66 4.42 -5.20 -18.45
C PHE A 66 3.77 -6.47 -18.97
N ILE A 67 4.31 -7.62 -18.59
CA ILE A 67 3.80 -8.95 -18.95
C ILE A 67 3.27 -9.63 -17.70
N ASN A 68 1.94 -9.77 -17.62
CA ASN A 68 1.29 -10.52 -16.55
C ASN A 68 1.30 -12.01 -16.90
N SER A 69 2.41 -12.71 -16.61
CA SER A 69 2.52 -14.15 -16.83
C SER A 69 1.57 -14.94 -15.92
N LYS A 70 1.42 -14.47 -14.68
CA LYS A 70 0.41 -14.92 -13.71
C LYS A 70 -1.00 -14.48 -14.13
N ALA A 71 -1.46 -14.95 -15.28
CA ALA A 71 -2.61 -14.43 -16.00
C ALA A 71 -3.94 -14.45 -15.20
N HIS A 72 -4.09 -15.36 -14.25
CA HIS A 72 -5.28 -15.42 -13.38
C HIS A 72 -5.39 -14.25 -12.40
N SER A 73 -4.33 -13.42 -12.21
CA SER A 73 -4.42 -12.13 -11.51
C SER A 73 -5.07 -11.02 -12.35
N ALA A 74 -5.67 -11.35 -13.50
CA ALA A 74 -6.33 -10.40 -14.40
C ALA A 74 -7.24 -9.37 -13.71
N PRO A 75 -8.10 -9.71 -12.72
CA PRO A 75 -8.93 -8.70 -12.07
C PRO A 75 -8.10 -7.59 -11.40
N GLY A 76 -7.01 -7.93 -10.72
CA GLY A 76 -6.09 -6.96 -10.14
C GLY A 76 -5.35 -6.14 -11.21
N PHE A 77 -4.96 -6.78 -12.30
CA PHE A 77 -4.31 -6.09 -13.41
C PHE A 77 -5.25 -5.12 -14.12
N TYR A 78 -6.50 -5.52 -14.41
CA TYR A 78 -7.49 -4.63 -14.99
C TYR A 78 -7.82 -3.45 -14.06
N ALA A 79 -7.98 -3.71 -12.76
CA ALA A 79 -8.17 -2.65 -11.77
C ALA A 79 -6.97 -1.68 -11.75
N THR A 80 -5.74 -2.19 -11.89
CA THR A 80 -4.54 -1.34 -11.98
C THR A 80 -4.58 -0.46 -13.23
N LEU A 81 -4.96 -1.01 -14.38
CA LEU A 81 -5.10 -0.25 -15.63
C LEU A 81 -6.22 0.80 -15.56
N ALA A 82 -7.38 0.46 -14.95
CA ALA A 82 -8.47 1.40 -14.74
C ALA A 82 -8.03 2.58 -13.84
N VAL A 83 -7.47 2.31 -12.66
CA VAL A 83 -6.93 3.35 -11.75
C VAL A 83 -5.80 4.17 -12.40
N ALA A 84 -5.05 3.58 -13.35
CA ALA A 84 -4.05 4.29 -14.14
C ALA A 84 -4.67 5.12 -15.29
N GLY A 85 -5.98 5.05 -15.53
CA GLY A 85 -6.72 5.86 -16.51
C GLY A 85 -6.81 5.27 -17.90
N TYR A 86 -6.43 4.02 -18.13
CA TYR A 86 -6.52 3.39 -19.46
C TYR A 86 -7.95 3.17 -19.93
N PHE A 87 -8.89 3.03 -19.01
CA PHE A 87 -10.34 2.94 -19.27
C PHE A 87 -11.12 3.29 -18.00
N SER A 88 -12.43 3.47 -18.12
CA SER A 88 -13.29 3.84 -17.00
C SER A 88 -13.37 2.75 -15.94
N ASP A 89 -13.32 3.14 -14.66
CA ASP A 89 -13.51 2.24 -13.52
C ASP A 89 -14.83 1.45 -13.60
N ASP A 90 -15.86 2.04 -14.22
CA ASP A 90 -17.16 1.39 -14.39
C ASP A 90 -17.11 0.12 -15.24
N GLU A 91 -16.14 0.00 -16.16
CA GLU A 91 -16.00 -1.20 -16.99
C GLU A 91 -15.66 -2.45 -16.18
N ILE A 92 -15.07 -2.30 -14.99
CA ILE A 92 -14.77 -3.44 -14.11
C ILE A 92 -16.02 -4.23 -13.74
N ASN A 93 -17.18 -3.59 -13.79
CA ASN A 93 -18.49 -4.20 -13.59
C ASN A 93 -18.89 -5.23 -14.65
N ASP A 94 -18.19 -5.23 -15.78
CA ASP A 94 -18.40 -6.16 -16.90
C ASP A 94 -17.35 -7.28 -16.95
N LEU A 95 -16.54 -7.41 -15.89
CA LEU A 95 -15.55 -8.47 -15.75
C LEU A 95 -16.19 -9.85 -16.04
N ARG A 96 -15.58 -10.62 -16.97
CA ARG A 96 -15.97 -11.99 -17.35
C ARG A 96 -17.38 -12.13 -17.93
N LYS A 97 -18.05 -11.04 -18.30
CA LYS A 97 -19.30 -11.13 -19.04
C LYS A 97 -19.03 -11.47 -20.50
N LEU A 98 -20.00 -12.17 -21.11
CA LEU A 98 -19.95 -12.44 -22.56
C LEU A 98 -19.93 -11.11 -23.34
N GLY A 99 -19.01 -10.99 -24.27
CA GLY A 99 -18.82 -9.77 -25.07
C GLY A 99 -18.02 -8.65 -24.41
N SER A 100 -17.68 -8.77 -23.12
CA SER A 100 -16.76 -7.83 -22.47
C SER A 100 -15.32 -8.09 -22.90
N ARG A 101 -14.52 -7.02 -23.03
CA ARG A 101 -13.07 -7.15 -23.24
C ARG A 101 -12.31 -7.56 -21.99
N LEU A 102 -12.92 -7.41 -20.79
CA LEU A 102 -12.33 -7.78 -19.50
C LEU A 102 -12.57 -9.28 -19.21
N GLN A 103 -11.86 -10.13 -19.92
CA GLN A 103 -11.97 -11.58 -19.81
C GLN A 103 -11.30 -12.13 -18.54
N GLY A 104 -11.48 -13.44 -18.25
CA GLY A 104 -10.88 -14.10 -17.07
C GLY A 104 -9.35 -14.11 -17.05
N HIS A 105 -8.72 -13.98 -18.23
CA HIS A 105 -7.30 -13.79 -18.44
C HIS A 105 -7.09 -12.63 -19.42
N PRO A 106 -5.96 -11.88 -19.33
CA PRO A 106 -5.71 -10.77 -20.25
C PRO A 106 -5.64 -11.26 -21.69
N VAL A 107 -6.32 -10.54 -22.59
CA VAL A 107 -6.30 -10.83 -24.02
C VAL A 107 -5.88 -9.57 -24.78
N ARG A 108 -4.89 -9.71 -25.66
CA ARG A 108 -4.51 -8.75 -26.66
C ARG A 108 -5.00 -9.24 -28.02
N TYR A 109 -5.89 -8.50 -28.63
CA TYR A 109 -6.36 -8.79 -29.99
C TYR A 109 -5.40 -8.23 -31.04
N SER A 110 -5.59 -8.59 -32.29
CA SER A 110 -4.86 -8.03 -33.43
C SER A 110 -5.15 -6.52 -33.59
N ASP A 111 -4.32 -5.82 -34.36
CA ASP A 111 -4.53 -4.40 -34.63
C ASP A 111 -5.85 -4.14 -35.39
N GLU A 112 -6.37 -5.14 -36.11
CA GLU A 112 -7.68 -5.08 -36.79
C GLU A 112 -8.84 -5.19 -35.79
N GLU A 113 -8.64 -5.86 -34.66
CA GLU A 113 -9.62 -6.08 -33.61
C GLU A 113 -9.34 -5.28 -32.33
N LYS A 114 -8.55 -4.20 -32.45
CA LYS A 114 -8.08 -3.39 -31.30
C LYS A 114 -9.20 -2.88 -30.39
N ASP A 115 -10.40 -2.69 -30.92
CA ASP A 115 -11.55 -2.24 -30.13
C ASP A 115 -12.00 -3.29 -29.08
N HIS A 116 -11.61 -4.55 -29.27
CA HIS A 116 -11.80 -5.62 -28.30
C HIS A 116 -10.63 -5.80 -27.35
N SER A 117 -9.47 -5.16 -27.61
CA SER A 117 -8.30 -5.21 -26.74
C SER A 117 -8.46 -4.31 -25.52
N VAL A 118 -7.95 -4.76 -24.38
CA VAL A 118 -7.80 -3.90 -23.20
C VAL A 118 -6.54 -3.05 -23.40
N PRO A 119 -6.65 -1.71 -23.42
CA PRO A 119 -5.48 -0.85 -23.53
C PRO A 119 -4.47 -1.14 -22.40
N GLY A 120 -3.18 -1.21 -22.75
CA GLY A 120 -2.12 -1.52 -21.78
C GLY A 120 -1.85 -3.03 -21.58
N VAL A 121 -2.66 -3.91 -22.20
CA VAL A 121 -2.36 -5.35 -22.24
C VAL A 121 -1.42 -5.64 -23.40
N GLU A 122 -0.23 -6.15 -23.10
CA GLU A 122 0.83 -6.43 -24.08
C GLU A 122 0.87 -7.89 -24.54
N TYR A 123 0.22 -8.79 -23.82
CA TYR A 123 0.30 -10.23 -24.03
C TYR A 123 -1.00 -10.93 -23.66
N SER A 124 -1.45 -11.85 -24.51
CA SER A 124 -2.57 -12.75 -24.20
C SER A 124 -2.10 -13.87 -23.29
N GLY A 125 -2.40 -13.73 -22.00
CA GLY A 125 -2.06 -14.71 -20.98
C GLY A 125 -3.13 -15.78 -20.79
N GLY A 126 -2.79 -16.86 -20.07
CA GLY A 126 -3.74 -17.96 -19.74
C GLY A 126 -3.01 -19.23 -19.36
N SER A 127 -2.16 -19.75 -20.26
CA SER A 127 -1.24 -20.83 -19.96
C SER A 127 -0.07 -20.28 -19.12
N GLU A 128 0.09 -20.80 -17.92
CA GLU A 128 1.19 -20.39 -17.04
C GLU A 128 2.55 -20.86 -17.60
N GLY A 129 3.63 -20.16 -17.22
CA GLY A 129 5.00 -20.44 -17.66
C GLY A 129 5.42 -19.80 -18.97
N ILE A 130 4.51 -19.31 -19.82
CA ILE A 130 4.82 -18.79 -21.17
C ILE A 130 5.26 -17.32 -21.11
N GLY A 131 4.72 -16.52 -20.20
CA GLY A 131 4.91 -15.07 -20.16
C GLY A 131 6.38 -14.64 -20.02
N LEU A 132 7.18 -15.41 -19.27
CA LEU A 132 8.62 -15.12 -19.14
C LEU A 132 9.36 -15.30 -20.48
N SER A 133 9.02 -16.33 -21.26
CA SER A 133 9.59 -16.55 -22.61
C SER A 133 9.22 -15.43 -23.57
N VAL A 134 7.97 -14.95 -23.54
CA VAL A 134 7.51 -13.79 -24.31
C VAL A 134 8.29 -12.54 -23.92
N SER A 135 8.49 -12.32 -22.63
CA SER A 135 9.28 -11.19 -22.11
C SER A 135 10.72 -11.21 -22.58
N ILE A 136 11.35 -12.38 -22.67
CA ILE A 136 12.69 -12.57 -23.21
C ILE A 136 12.72 -12.17 -24.69
N GLY A 137 11.73 -12.59 -25.47
CA GLY A 137 11.60 -12.20 -26.88
C GLY A 137 11.52 -10.69 -27.07
N ILE A 138 10.67 -10.00 -26.29
CA ILE A 138 10.53 -8.54 -26.32
C ILE A 138 11.84 -7.85 -25.85
N ALA A 139 12.45 -8.34 -24.77
CA ALA A 139 13.70 -7.79 -24.24
C ALA A 139 14.85 -7.90 -25.24
N LEU A 140 14.96 -9.04 -25.92
CA LEU A 140 15.95 -9.28 -26.97
C LEU A 140 15.71 -8.37 -28.18
N ALA A 141 14.48 -8.26 -28.67
CA ALA A 141 14.11 -7.37 -29.76
C ALA A 141 14.49 -5.91 -29.44
N ASN A 142 14.11 -5.42 -28.27
CA ASN A 142 14.46 -4.06 -27.83
C ASN A 142 15.98 -3.84 -27.74
N LYS A 143 16.73 -4.86 -27.30
CA LYS A 143 18.19 -4.79 -27.24
C LYS A 143 18.83 -4.75 -28.64
N LEU A 144 18.31 -5.55 -29.58
CA LEU A 144 18.74 -5.53 -30.99
C LEU A 144 18.43 -4.17 -31.66
N ASP A 145 17.28 -3.63 -31.40
CA ASP A 145 16.84 -2.31 -31.89
C ASP A 145 17.49 -1.13 -31.15
N LYS A 146 18.35 -1.40 -30.14
CA LYS A 146 19.01 -0.40 -29.29
C LYS A 146 18.01 0.50 -28.54
N LYS A 147 16.80 0.02 -28.27
CA LYS A 147 15.79 0.69 -27.46
C LYS A 147 16.12 0.59 -25.97
N LYS A 148 15.68 1.59 -25.20
CA LYS A 148 15.94 1.68 -23.75
C LYS A 148 14.74 1.24 -22.90
N ASN A 149 13.72 0.66 -23.51
CA ASN A 149 12.52 0.17 -22.84
C ASN A 149 12.89 -0.98 -21.89
N ARG A 150 12.31 -0.98 -20.72
CA ARG A 150 12.43 -2.08 -19.77
C ARG A 150 11.22 -3.01 -19.87
N ILE A 151 11.44 -4.27 -19.59
CA ILE A 151 10.41 -5.29 -19.59
C ILE A 151 10.26 -5.79 -18.16
N TYR A 152 9.06 -5.68 -17.63
CA TYR A 152 8.68 -6.17 -16.31
C TYR A 152 7.74 -7.37 -16.48
N THR A 153 8.02 -8.46 -15.81
CA THR A 153 7.23 -9.70 -15.91
C THR A 153 6.81 -10.14 -14.53
N LEU A 154 5.50 -10.22 -14.28
CA LEU A 154 4.97 -10.78 -13.04
C LEU A 154 4.74 -12.27 -13.23
N ILE A 155 5.43 -13.11 -12.44
CA ILE A 155 5.28 -14.57 -12.43
C ILE A 155 4.76 -15.03 -11.07
N GLY A 156 3.95 -16.08 -11.06
CA GLY A 156 3.51 -16.74 -9.83
C GLY A 156 4.52 -17.75 -9.33
N ASP A 157 4.51 -18.03 -8.04
CA ASP A 157 5.41 -19.04 -7.47
C ASP A 157 5.02 -20.47 -7.92
N GLY A 158 3.75 -20.84 -7.87
CA GLY A 158 3.26 -22.11 -8.42
C GLY A 158 3.53 -22.26 -9.92
N GLU A 159 3.51 -21.15 -10.66
CA GLU A 159 3.87 -21.10 -12.09
C GLU A 159 5.32 -21.60 -12.34
N THR A 160 6.20 -21.49 -11.37
CA THR A 160 7.59 -21.99 -11.52
C THR A 160 7.69 -23.52 -11.53
N ASN A 161 6.61 -24.26 -11.32
CA ASN A 161 6.57 -25.70 -11.58
C ASN A 161 6.54 -26.03 -13.07
N GLU A 162 6.19 -25.05 -13.93
CA GLU A 162 6.26 -25.22 -15.38
C GLU A 162 7.71 -25.26 -15.87
N GLY A 163 8.08 -26.33 -16.61
CA GLY A 163 9.43 -26.50 -17.15
C GLY A 163 9.89 -25.34 -18.01
N GLN A 164 8.96 -24.73 -18.74
CA GLN A 164 9.22 -23.59 -19.63
C GLN A 164 9.73 -22.35 -18.89
N VAL A 165 9.38 -22.14 -17.61
CA VAL A 165 9.96 -21.07 -16.79
C VAL A 165 11.47 -21.25 -16.65
N TRP A 166 11.94 -22.48 -16.45
CA TRP A 166 13.36 -22.78 -16.29
C TRP A 166 14.13 -22.75 -17.61
N GLU A 167 13.50 -23.16 -18.72
CA GLU A 167 14.04 -22.95 -20.07
C GLU A 167 14.26 -21.45 -20.35
N ALA A 168 13.27 -20.62 -20.02
CA ALA A 168 13.39 -19.17 -20.10
C ALA A 168 14.46 -18.61 -19.16
N ALA A 169 14.55 -19.16 -17.93
CA ALA A 169 15.57 -18.77 -16.95
C ALA A 169 17.00 -19.03 -17.45
N MET A 170 17.24 -20.09 -18.25
CA MET A 170 18.53 -20.34 -18.91
C MET A 170 18.79 -19.35 -20.06
N ALA A 171 17.75 -19.01 -20.83
CA ALA A 171 17.89 -18.19 -22.04
C ALA A 171 18.23 -16.72 -21.72
N ALA A 172 17.61 -16.11 -20.72
CA ALA A 172 17.77 -14.70 -20.42
C ALA A 172 19.23 -14.27 -20.12
N PRO A 173 19.99 -14.97 -19.27
CA PRO A 173 21.40 -14.65 -19.04
C PRO A 173 22.27 -14.95 -20.27
N LYS A 174 21.94 -15.96 -21.06
CA LYS A 174 22.62 -16.26 -22.32
C LYS A 174 22.66 -15.03 -23.25
N PHE A 175 21.56 -14.30 -23.30
CA PHE A 175 21.44 -13.09 -24.11
C PHE A 175 21.74 -11.80 -23.33
N ARG A 176 22.21 -11.91 -22.08
CA ARG A 176 22.59 -10.77 -21.20
C ARG A 176 21.49 -9.71 -21.12
N LEU A 177 20.24 -10.12 -20.85
CA LEU A 177 19.06 -9.25 -20.89
C LEU A 177 18.95 -8.40 -19.62
N ASP A 178 19.81 -7.40 -19.48
CA ASP A 178 19.81 -6.45 -18.35
C ASP A 178 18.62 -5.45 -18.38
N ASN A 179 17.87 -5.43 -19.46
CA ASN A 179 16.61 -4.71 -19.60
C ASN A 179 15.38 -5.53 -19.16
N LEU A 180 15.55 -6.80 -18.73
CA LEU A 180 14.50 -7.67 -18.22
C LEU A 180 14.52 -7.74 -16.70
N VAL A 181 13.35 -7.48 -16.09
CA VAL A 181 13.11 -7.63 -14.66
C VAL A 181 11.91 -8.55 -14.47
N ALA A 182 12.15 -9.76 -13.98
CA ALA A 182 11.09 -10.64 -13.52
C ALA A 182 10.77 -10.35 -12.04
N ILE A 183 9.50 -10.42 -11.65
CA ILE A 183 9.05 -10.28 -10.27
C ILE A 183 8.25 -11.54 -9.93
N LEU A 184 8.77 -12.30 -8.98
CA LEU A 184 8.16 -13.52 -8.49
C LEU A 184 7.24 -13.19 -7.31
N ASP A 185 5.93 -13.30 -7.52
CA ASP A 185 4.95 -13.22 -6.43
C ASP A 185 5.02 -14.52 -5.61
N ARG A 186 5.91 -14.54 -4.60
CA ARG A 186 6.14 -15.67 -3.71
C ARG A 186 5.10 -15.67 -2.59
N ASN A 187 3.87 -16.03 -2.92
CA ASN A 187 2.73 -16.02 -2.00
C ASN A 187 2.48 -17.37 -1.31
N ARG A 188 3.27 -18.41 -1.62
CA ARG A 188 3.31 -19.75 -1.00
C ARG A 188 2.04 -20.58 -1.18
N ILE A 189 1.10 -20.19 -2.05
CA ILE A 189 -0.13 -20.94 -2.29
C ILE A 189 -0.36 -21.11 -3.80
N GLN A 190 -0.50 -22.35 -4.23
CA GLN A 190 -0.92 -22.73 -5.59
C GLN A 190 -2.22 -23.53 -5.52
N GLN A 191 -3.10 -23.37 -6.54
CA GLN A 191 -4.36 -24.11 -6.63
C GLN A 191 -5.02 -24.30 -5.25
N ASP A 192 -5.04 -25.51 -4.75
CA ASP A 192 -5.78 -25.96 -3.58
C ASP A 192 -4.94 -26.09 -2.31
N GLY A 193 -3.65 -25.70 -2.33
CA GLY A 193 -2.77 -25.90 -1.17
C GLY A 193 -1.53 -25.01 -1.13
N PHE A 194 -0.76 -25.19 -0.07
CA PHE A 194 0.53 -24.53 0.04
C PHE A 194 1.55 -25.14 -0.93
N THR A 195 2.42 -24.29 -1.49
CA THR A 195 3.39 -24.73 -2.50
C THR A 195 4.28 -25.86 -1.99
N GLU A 196 4.71 -25.79 -0.72
CA GLU A 196 5.62 -26.80 -0.15
C GLU A 196 4.93 -28.14 0.14
N ASP A 197 3.59 -28.14 0.24
CA ASP A 197 2.81 -29.39 0.41
C ASP A 197 2.45 -30.02 -0.95
N ILE A 198 2.24 -29.19 -1.98
CA ILE A 198 1.81 -29.66 -3.31
C ILE A 198 3.03 -30.06 -4.15
N MET A 199 3.97 -29.12 -4.36
CA MET A 199 5.22 -29.33 -5.09
C MET A 199 6.25 -28.32 -4.56
N PRO A 200 7.21 -28.74 -3.73
CA PRO A 200 8.16 -27.87 -3.08
C PRO A 200 8.97 -26.99 -4.03
N LEU A 201 9.03 -25.70 -3.75
CA LEU A 201 9.68 -24.71 -4.58
C LEU A 201 11.03 -24.24 -4.02
N ASP A 202 11.22 -24.28 -2.71
CA ASP A 202 12.49 -23.82 -2.12
C ASP A 202 13.65 -24.81 -2.40
N PRO A 203 14.90 -24.33 -2.42
CA PRO A 203 15.36 -22.96 -2.18
C PRO A 203 15.26 -22.09 -3.44
N MET A 204 14.26 -21.21 -3.50
CA MET A 204 13.96 -20.43 -4.71
C MET A 204 15.11 -19.48 -5.09
N ARG A 205 15.71 -18.78 -4.09
CA ARG A 205 16.84 -17.87 -4.31
C ARG A 205 18.02 -18.56 -4.98
N ASP A 206 18.39 -19.76 -4.51
CA ASP A 206 19.55 -20.48 -5.02
C ASP A 206 19.31 -21.00 -6.44
N LYS A 207 18.10 -21.45 -6.75
CA LYS A 207 17.72 -21.86 -8.11
C LYS A 207 17.96 -20.74 -9.11
N TRP A 208 17.41 -19.54 -8.88
CA TRP A 208 17.60 -18.39 -9.77
C TRP A 208 19.05 -17.91 -9.82
N THR A 209 19.77 -17.93 -8.70
CA THR A 209 21.20 -17.59 -8.65
C THR A 209 22.02 -18.56 -9.51
N SER A 210 21.71 -19.87 -9.46
CA SER A 210 22.38 -20.90 -10.24
C SER A 210 22.17 -20.73 -11.74
N PHE A 211 21.06 -20.14 -12.17
CA PHE A 211 20.82 -19.72 -13.54
C PHE A 211 21.49 -18.37 -13.91
N ASN A 212 22.36 -17.82 -13.04
CA ASN A 212 23.08 -16.56 -13.27
C ASN A 212 22.20 -15.29 -13.37
N TRP A 213 21.05 -15.27 -12.69
CA TRP A 213 20.25 -14.06 -12.49
C TRP A 213 20.80 -13.22 -11.35
N ASN A 214 20.61 -11.88 -11.45
CA ASN A 214 20.72 -11.01 -10.28
C ASN A 214 19.44 -11.20 -9.42
N VAL A 215 19.60 -11.63 -8.17
CA VAL A 215 18.48 -11.97 -7.29
C VAL A 215 18.37 -10.95 -6.18
N ILE A 216 17.20 -10.31 -6.07
CA ILE A 216 16.84 -9.39 -4.98
C ILE A 216 15.63 -10.00 -4.27
N GLU A 217 15.68 -10.11 -2.95
CA GLU A 217 14.57 -10.64 -2.15
C GLU A 217 14.03 -9.54 -1.25
N ILE A 218 12.68 -9.41 -1.21
CA ILE A 218 11.98 -8.34 -0.50
C ILE A 218 10.69 -8.84 0.17
N ASP A 219 10.17 -8.04 1.10
CA ASP A 219 8.76 -8.09 1.48
C ASP A 219 7.94 -7.42 0.36
N GLY A 220 7.10 -8.21 -0.33
CA GLY A 220 6.30 -7.76 -1.47
C GLY A 220 5.09 -6.89 -1.09
N HIS A 221 4.84 -6.65 0.20
CA HIS A 221 3.81 -5.73 0.70
C HIS A 221 4.39 -4.39 1.20
N LYS A 222 5.71 -4.24 1.18
CA LYS A 222 6.41 -3.01 1.53
C LYS A 222 6.74 -2.23 0.25
N VAL A 223 5.92 -1.22 -0.09
CA VAL A 223 6.11 -0.42 -1.33
C VAL A 223 7.49 0.23 -1.39
N GLU A 224 8.05 0.65 -0.26
CA GLU A 224 9.39 1.19 -0.15
C GLU A 224 10.47 0.17 -0.56
N GLN A 225 10.33 -1.11 -0.17
CA GLN A 225 11.25 -2.17 -0.57
C GLN A 225 11.10 -2.51 -2.06
N ILE A 226 9.87 -2.47 -2.59
CA ILE A 226 9.63 -2.67 -4.03
C ILE A 226 10.31 -1.56 -4.83
N ILE A 227 10.14 -0.29 -4.41
CA ILE A 227 10.77 0.88 -5.06
C ILE A 227 12.29 0.74 -5.04
N ASP A 228 12.88 0.41 -3.91
CA ASP A 228 14.32 0.24 -3.75
C ASP A 228 14.86 -0.89 -4.62
N ALA A 229 14.18 -2.04 -4.64
CA ALA A 229 14.55 -3.17 -5.48
C ALA A 229 14.51 -2.77 -6.96
N LEU A 230 13.43 -2.13 -7.42
CA LEU A 230 13.28 -1.66 -8.79
C LEU A 230 14.33 -0.60 -9.17
N ASN A 231 14.74 0.26 -8.24
CA ASN A 231 15.81 1.22 -8.48
C ASN A 231 17.17 0.53 -8.64
N LYS A 232 17.49 -0.46 -7.82
CA LYS A 232 18.71 -1.25 -7.89
C LYS A 232 18.85 -1.98 -9.24
N THR A 233 17.75 -2.40 -9.87
CA THR A 233 17.81 -3.06 -11.18
C THR A 233 18.41 -2.18 -12.28
N SER A 234 18.36 -0.86 -12.11
CA SER A 234 18.86 0.09 -13.11
C SER A 234 20.40 0.11 -13.23
N SER A 235 21.11 -0.34 -12.20
CA SER A 235 22.57 -0.43 -12.17
C SER A 235 23.12 -1.81 -12.56
N VAL A 236 22.24 -2.79 -12.73
CA VAL A 236 22.64 -4.16 -13.14
C VAL A 236 22.97 -4.16 -14.62
N GLN A 237 24.12 -4.73 -14.97
CA GLN A 237 24.58 -4.87 -16.35
C GLN A 237 24.79 -6.34 -16.71
N ASP A 238 24.54 -6.66 -17.97
CA ASP A 238 24.80 -7.99 -18.58
C ASP A 238 24.06 -9.17 -17.89
N LYS A 239 23.08 -8.90 -17.04
CA LYS A 239 22.28 -9.92 -16.36
C LYS A 239 20.82 -9.51 -16.25
N PRO A 240 19.87 -10.43 -16.44
CA PRO A 240 18.49 -10.20 -16.03
C PRO A 240 18.40 -10.14 -14.49
N THR A 241 17.37 -9.46 -14.00
CA THR A 241 17.08 -9.41 -12.54
C THR A 241 15.79 -10.14 -12.25
N ILE A 242 15.78 -10.94 -11.18
CA ILE A 242 14.56 -11.41 -10.53
C ILE A 242 14.42 -10.79 -9.16
N ILE A 243 13.25 -10.24 -8.88
CA ILE A 243 12.84 -9.79 -7.55
C ILE A 243 11.92 -10.86 -6.97
N ILE A 244 12.37 -11.54 -5.93
CA ILE A 244 11.54 -12.48 -5.17
C ILE A 244 10.78 -11.65 -4.14
N ALA A 245 9.51 -11.40 -4.42
CA ALA A 245 8.62 -10.64 -3.55
C ALA A 245 7.85 -11.63 -2.65
N ASN A 246 8.24 -11.73 -1.39
CA ASN A 246 7.49 -12.52 -0.41
C ASN A 246 6.18 -11.82 -0.11
N THR A 247 5.05 -12.47 -0.43
CA THR A 247 3.72 -11.90 -0.31
C THR A 247 2.79 -12.83 0.45
N ILE A 248 1.61 -12.32 0.77
CA ILE A 248 0.49 -13.06 1.36
C ILE A 248 -0.64 -13.12 0.35
N LYS A 249 -1.02 -14.31 -0.10
CA LYS A 249 -2.16 -14.47 -1.00
C LYS A 249 -3.43 -13.95 -0.35
N GLY A 250 -4.15 -13.02 -1.03
CA GLY A 250 -5.36 -12.42 -0.47
C GLY A 250 -5.12 -11.28 0.53
N ASN A 251 -3.91 -10.69 0.57
CA ASN A 251 -3.55 -9.56 1.45
C ASN A 251 -4.52 -8.39 1.30
N GLY A 252 -4.90 -7.77 2.44
CA GLY A 252 -5.86 -6.67 2.51
C GLY A 252 -7.25 -7.10 2.99
N ILE A 253 -7.63 -8.36 2.82
CA ILE A 253 -8.86 -8.94 3.38
C ILE A 253 -8.50 -10.13 4.25
N LYS A 254 -8.62 -9.97 5.56
CA LYS A 254 -8.06 -10.90 6.54
C LYS A 254 -8.59 -12.34 6.44
N HIS A 255 -9.88 -12.52 6.10
CA HIS A 255 -10.44 -13.87 5.97
C HIS A 255 -10.02 -14.56 4.65
N MET A 256 -9.44 -13.82 3.70
CA MET A 256 -8.87 -14.33 2.46
C MET A 256 -7.36 -14.53 2.56
N ALA A 257 -6.71 -13.78 3.45
CA ALA A 257 -5.27 -13.75 3.59
C ALA A 257 -4.72 -15.12 4.03
N ASN A 258 -3.80 -15.66 3.22
CA ASN A 258 -3.14 -16.95 3.46
C ASN A 258 -4.11 -18.15 3.55
N VAL A 259 -5.23 -18.10 2.83
CA VAL A 259 -6.26 -19.15 2.81
C VAL A 259 -6.40 -19.71 1.39
N PRO A 260 -5.96 -20.98 1.12
CA PRO A 260 -5.95 -21.58 -0.22
C PRO A 260 -7.32 -21.56 -0.92
N GLN A 261 -8.40 -21.74 -0.17
CA GLN A 261 -9.78 -21.79 -0.69
C GLN A 261 -10.20 -20.50 -1.43
N TRP A 262 -9.48 -19.37 -1.21
CA TRP A 262 -9.70 -18.09 -1.90
C TRP A 262 -8.82 -17.92 -3.15
N HIS A 263 -8.19 -18.99 -3.64
CA HIS A 263 -7.41 -18.94 -4.88
C HIS A 263 -8.29 -18.48 -6.06
N GLY A 264 -9.38 -19.16 -6.34
CA GLY A 264 -10.28 -18.89 -7.47
C GLY A 264 -11.76 -18.70 -7.09
N LYS A 265 -12.05 -18.41 -5.82
CA LYS A 265 -13.41 -18.27 -5.31
C LYS A 265 -13.81 -16.80 -5.19
N ALA A 266 -14.90 -16.42 -5.84
CA ALA A 266 -15.51 -15.11 -5.67
C ALA A 266 -16.30 -15.02 -4.36
N PRO A 267 -16.25 -13.90 -3.64
CA PRO A 267 -17.16 -13.65 -2.53
C PRO A 267 -18.58 -13.37 -3.05
N PRO A 268 -19.63 -13.67 -2.27
CA PRO A 268 -20.99 -13.27 -2.61
C PRO A 268 -21.09 -11.75 -2.78
N ASN A 269 -21.77 -11.28 -3.83
CA ASN A 269 -21.86 -9.85 -4.13
C ASN A 269 -22.46 -9.02 -2.98
N LYS A 270 -23.41 -9.59 -2.20
CA LYS A 270 -23.97 -8.94 -1.02
C LYS A 270 -22.93 -8.62 0.09
N HIS A 271 -21.76 -9.27 0.07
CA HIS A 271 -20.67 -9.01 1.02
C HIS A 271 -19.76 -7.85 0.57
N THR A 272 -19.90 -7.36 -0.65
CA THR A 272 -19.04 -6.29 -1.18
C THR A 272 -18.93 -5.07 -0.27
N PRO A 273 -20.02 -4.52 0.33
CA PRO A 273 -19.90 -3.38 1.23
C PRO A 273 -18.95 -3.62 2.41
N LEU A 274 -18.99 -4.81 3.01
CA LEU A 274 -18.09 -5.16 4.13
C LEU A 274 -16.63 -5.30 3.68
N LEU A 275 -16.41 -5.86 2.50
CA LEU A 275 -15.06 -6.03 1.95
C LEU A 275 -14.43 -4.69 1.60
N LEU A 276 -15.24 -3.76 1.05
CA LEU A 276 -14.80 -2.41 0.76
C LEU A 276 -14.49 -1.63 2.04
N GLU A 277 -15.33 -1.75 3.08
CA GLU A 277 -15.06 -1.15 4.38
C GLU A 277 -13.77 -1.70 5.00
N GLU A 278 -13.53 -3.01 4.91
CA GLU A 278 -12.29 -3.61 5.41
C GLU A 278 -11.06 -3.01 4.71
N LEU A 279 -11.10 -2.89 3.38
CA LEU A 279 -10.02 -2.30 2.60
C LEU A 279 -9.83 -0.80 2.88
N ASP A 280 -10.92 -0.03 3.07
CA ASP A 280 -10.85 1.40 3.41
C ASP A 280 -10.42 1.65 4.87
N SER A 281 -10.43 0.61 5.68
CA SER A 281 -10.09 0.68 7.10
C SER A 281 -8.62 0.33 7.41
N GLU A 282 -7.76 0.20 6.39
CA GLU A 282 -6.32 0.03 6.59
C GLU A 282 -5.77 1.17 7.45
N PHE A 283 -4.92 0.82 8.42
CA PHE A 283 -4.30 1.78 9.34
C PHE A 283 -2.79 1.64 9.33
N LEU A 284 -2.10 2.72 9.73
CA LEU A 284 -0.65 2.80 9.82
C LEU A 284 -0.25 3.19 11.24
N ILE A 285 0.68 2.45 11.83
CA ILE A 285 1.27 2.80 13.13
C ILE A 285 2.55 3.60 12.89
N ALA A 286 2.57 4.81 13.43
CA ALA A 286 3.64 5.78 13.27
C ALA A 286 4.31 6.10 14.63
N PRO A 287 5.34 5.35 15.05
CA PRO A 287 6.06 5.66 16.29
C PRO A 287 6.78 7.00 16.22
N SER A 288 6.48 7.93 17.17
CA SER A 288 7.19 9.20 17.31
C SER A 288 8.47 9.05 18.10
N ILE A 289 9.61 9.28 17.45
CA ILE A 289 10.94 9.03 18.03
C ILE A 289 11.38 10.04 19.10
N ILE A 290 10.66 11.13 19.30
CA ILE A 290 10.97 12.09 20.38
C ILE A 290 10.65 11.53 21.78
N ALA A 291 9.75 10.56 21.86
CA ALA A 291 9.36 9.96 23.14
C ALA A 291 10.48 9.10 23.74
N GLY A 292 10.46 8.93 25.04
CA GLY A 292 11.47 8.19 25.78
C GLY A 292 12.79 8.98 25.96
N ARG A 293 13.92 8.27 26.16
CA ARG A 293 15.23 8.92 26.30
C ARG A 293 15.68 9.54 24.97
N ARG A 294 16.13 10.77 24.96
CA ARG A 294 16.57 11.52 23.77
C ARG A 294 17.84 10.97 23.10
N GLU A 295 18.56 10.11 23.80
CA GLU A 295 19.79 9.50 23.33
C GLU A 295 19.48 8.34 22.38
N ASN A 296 20.11 8.32 21.21
CA ASN A 296 20.07 7.21 20.26
C ASN A 296 18.81 7.11 19.37
N TYR A 297 18.52 8.16 18.57
CA TYR A 297 17.45 8.12 17.54
C TYR A 297 17.64 6.99 16.53
N GLU A 298 18.89 6.63 16.19
CA GLU A 298 19.17 5.52 15.27
C GLU A 298 18.63 4.18 15.79
N GLU A 299 18.86 3.88 17.07
CA GLU A 299 18.36 2.64 17.68
C GLU A 299 16.83 2.62 17.73
N LYS A 300 16.20 3.77 18.01
CA LYS A 300 14.74 3.91 18.01
C LYS A 300 14.16 3.61 16.64
N VAL A 301 14.73 4.17 15.58
CA VAL A 301 14.31 3.91 14.20
C VAL A 301 14.45 2.44 13.85
N ARG A 302 15.63 1.83 14.14
CA ARG A 302 15.86 0.40 13.90
C ARG A 302 14.92 -0.50 14.72
N ALA A 303 14.64 -0.13 15.97
CA ALA A 303 13.75 -0.89 16.83
C ALA A 303 12.30 -0.80 16.36
N ALA A 304 11.84 0.38 15.90
CA ALA A 304 10.51 0.57 15.31
C ALA A 304 10.36 -0.25 14.02
N GLU A 305 11.36 -0.23 13.13
CA GLU A 305 11.36 -1.01 11.90
C GLU A 305 11.30 -2.51 12.18
N ARG A 306 12.14 -3.02 13.10
CA ARG A 306 12.07 -4.42 13.54
C ARG A 306 10.74 -4.76 14.22
N GLY A 307 10.14 -3.79 14.92
CA GLY A 307 8.83 -3.92 15.55
C GLY A 307 7.67 -3.96 14.56
N GLY A 308 7.93 -3.67 13.29
CA GLY A 308 6.92 -3.67 12.25
C GLY A 308 6.12 -2.36 12.17
N ALA A 309 6.72 -1.22 12.55
CA ALA A 309 6.16 0.10 12.28
C ALA A 309 5.91 0.31 10.78
N ASP A 310 4.96 1.16 10.45
CA ASP A 310 4.59 1.46 9.07
C ASP A 310 5.20 2.79 8.60
N ILE A 311 5.39 3.75 9.53
CA ILE A 311 5.96 5.09 9.32
C ILE A 311 6.85 5.42 10.53
N ILE A 312 7.83 6.29 10.35
CA ILE A 312 8.56 6.93 11.45
C ILE A 312 8.08 8.37 11.57
N HIS A 313 7.43 8.71 12.68
CA HIS A 313 6.97 10.07 12.95
C HIS A 313 8.05 10.91 13.62
N LEU A 314 8.23 12.12 13.09
CA LEU A 314 9.35 13.03 13.41
C LEU A 314 8.80 14.39 13.85
N ASP A 315 8.58 14.57 15.15
CA ASP A 315 8.14 15.84 15.72
C ASP A 315 9.30 16.86 15.77
N VAL A 316 9.24 17.83 14.87
CA VAL A 316 10.21 18.91 14.75
C VAL A 316 9.71 20.15 15.49
N MET A 317 10.48 20.64 16.44
CA MET A 317 10.14 21.78 17.29
C MET A 317 11.30 22.80 17.31
N ASP A 318 10.99 24.08 17.11
CA ASP A 318 11.97 25.15 16.97
C ASP A 318 12.17 26.02 18.24
N GLY A 319 11.40 25.78 19.29
CA GLY A 319 11.42 26.58 20.52
C GLY A 319 10.71 27.94 20.39
N LYS A 320 10.01 28.20 19.28
CA LYS A 320 9.26 29.45 19.00
C LYS A 320 7.77 29.15 18.85
N PHE A 321 7.39 28.29 17.93
CA PHE A 321 6.00 27.83 17.77
C PHE A 321 5.53 27.07 19.01
N VAL A 322 6.41 26.22 19.56
CA VAL A 322 6.24 25.57 20.85
C VAL A 322 7.49 25.78 21.71
N PRO A 323 7.38 25.75 23.06
CA PRO A 323 8.53 26.09 23.93
C PRO A 323 9.66 25.06 23.93
N ASN A 324 9.47 23.89 23.37
CA ASN A 324 10.46 22.81 23.32
C ASN A 324 11.26 22.86 22.01
N ILE A 325 12.50 22.33 22.05
CA ILE A 325 13.36 22.13 20.89
C ILE A 325 13.66 20.65 20.76
N THR A 326 13.51 20.08 19.56
CA THR A 326 13.84 18.68 19.28
C THR A 326 15.04 18.58 18.34
N PHE A 327 14.89 17.95 17.19
CA PHE A 327 15.91 17.81 16.17
C PHE A 327 15.49 18.56 14.90
N PHE A 328 16.47 18.85 14.06
CA PHE A 328 16.30 19.53 12.79
C PHE A 328 16.61 18.61 11.60
N ALA A 329 16.45 19.12 10.40
CA ALA A 329 16.62 18.41 9.13
C ALA A 329 17.95 17.63 9.00
N ASP A 330 19.05 18.15 9.53
CA ASP A 330 20.37 17.47 9.53
C ASP A 330 20.35 16.12 10.28
N THR A 331 19.61 16.04 11.38
CA THR A 331 19.44 14.78 12.11
C THR A 331 18.59 13.80 11.30
N ILE A 332 17.49 14.27 10.70
CA ILE A 332 16.62 13.45 9.84
C ILE A 332 17.41 12.92 8.64
N LYS A 333 18.23 13.75 8.00
CA LYS A 333 19.08 13.36 6.88
C LYS A 333 20.06 12.23 7.23
N LYS A 334 20.60 12.22 8.46
CA LYS A 334 21.43 11.11 8.96
C LYS A 334 20.61 9.85 9.16
N LEU A 335 19.42 9.97 9.74
CA LEU A 335 18.52 8.84 9.99
C LEU A 335 18.00 8.19 8.69
N ARG A 336 17.89 8.97 7.58
CA ARG A 336 17.39 8.46 6.30
C ARG A 336 18.21 7.30 5.73
N HIS A 337 19.47 7.18 6.10
CA HIS A 337 20.35 6.09 5.65
C HIS A 337 20.16 4.77 6.42
N ILE A 338 19.37 4.79 7.50
CA ILE A 338 19.24 3.67 8.43
C ILE A 338 18.07 2.76 8.07
N THR A 339 17.00 3.33 7.52
CA THR A 339 15.75 2.62 7.24
C THR A 339 15.18 3.04 5.88
N SER A 340 14.39 2.17 5.28
CA SER A 340 13.55 2.48 4.13
C SER A 340 12.13 2.92 4.51
N LEU A 341 11.75 2.83 5.79
CA LEU A 341 10.42 3.25 6.25
C LEU A 341 10.18 4.74 5.92
N PRO A 342 8.97 5.12 5.53
CA PRO A 342 8.62 6.51 5.29
C PRO A 342 8.86 7.38 6.52
N PHE A 343 9.34 8.59 6.27
CA PHE A 343 9.50 9.63 7.28
C PHE A 343 8.37 10.63 7.17
N ASP A 344 7.65 10.82 8.25
CA ASP A 344 6.58 11.80 8.42
C ASP A 344 7.09 12.93 9.34
N ALA A 345 7.44 14.06 8.74
CA ALA A 345 7.97 15.22 9.45
C ALA A 345 6.81 16.16 9.81
N HIS A 346 6.49 16.21 11.09
CA HIS A 346 5.52 17.11 11.67
C HIS A 346 6.20 18.39 12.16
N LEU A 347 6.02 19.49 11.42
CA LEU A 347 6.74 20.73 11.63
C LEU A 347 5.96 21.67 12.57
N MET A 348 6.31 21.66 13.84
CA MET A 348 5.86 22.60 14.87
C MET A 348 6.86 23.78 14.94
N ILE A 349 6.91 24.56 13.85
CA ILE A 349 7.85 25.67 13.66
C ILE A 349 7.14 26.95 13.21
N GLU A 350 7.67 28.13 13.56
CA GLU A 350 7.00 29.41 13.35
C GLU A 350 6.91 29.82 11.87
N ASN A 351 7.97 29.60 11.07
CA ASN A 351 8.06 30.00 9.66
C ASN A 351 8.33 28.81 8.75
N PRO A 352 7.36 27.89 8.53
CA PRO A 352 7.62 26.64 7.81
C PRO A 352 8.08 26.83 6.35
N LEU A 353 7.63 27.90 5.67
CA LEU A 353 8.02 28.16 4.27
C LEU A 353 9.52 28.46 4.12
N GLU A 354 10.15 29.08 5.11
CA GLU A 354 11.58 29.41 5.09
C GLU A 354 12.47 28.17 5.25
N HIS A 355 11.95 27.11 5.90
CA HIS A 355 12.69 25.91 6.25
C HIS A 355 12.31 24.66 5.44
N ILE A 356 11.23 24.72 4.65
CA ILE A 356 10.67 23.54 3.99
C ILE A 356 11.68 22.81 3.10
N ASP A 357 12.58 23.53 2.43
CA ASP A 357 13.57 22.95 1.53
C ASP A 357 14.58 22.06 2.28
N GLU A 358 14.87 22.34 3.54
CA GLU A 358 15.77 21.54 4.38
C GLU A 358 15.18 20.13 4.63
N TYR A 359 13.86 20.04 4.83
CA TYR A 359 13.16 18.76 5.07
C TYR A 359 12.90 17.99 3.77
N ILE A 360 12.75 18.70 2.64
CA ILE A 360 12.76 18.10 1.29
C ILE A 360 14.12 17.44 1.04
N ASP A 361 15.21 18.15 1.32
CA ASP A 361 16.58 17.64 1.17
C ASP A 361 16.90 16.50 2.14
N ALA A 362 16.27 16.46 3.30
CA ALA A 362 16.34 15.36 4.25
C ALA A 362 15.58 14.10 3.80
N ARG A 363 14.86 14.17 2.67
CA ARG A 363 14.07 13.09 2.06
C ARG A 363 12.98 12.56 2.97
N CYS A 364 12.22 13.47 3.57
CA CYS A 364 10.96 13.14 4.21
C CYS A 364 9.94 12.72 3.13
N ASP A 365 9.11 11.74 3.43
CA ASP A 365 8.07 11.24 2.51
C ASP A 365 6.74 11.97 2.71
N ILE A 366 6.50 12.44 3.92
CA ILE A 366 5.35 13.22 4.34
C ILE A 366 5.90 14.45 5.08
N ILE A 367 5.35 15.63 4.80
CA ILE A 367 5.70 16.86 5.54
C ILE A 367 4.40 17.58 5.88
N THR A 368 4.17 17.76 7.18
CA THR A 368 2.98 18.41 7.74
C THR A 368 3.37 19.71 8.43
N VAL A 369 2.66 20.79 8.09
CA VAL A 369 2.78 22.10 8.73
C VAL A 369 1.52 22.44 9.51
N HIS A 370 1.62 23.28 10.54
CA HIS A 370 0.47 23.73 11.31
C HIS A 370 -0.33 24.82 10.60
N ALA A 371 -1.65 24.73 10.62
CA ALA A 371 -2.56 25.76 10.13
C ALA A 371 -2.37 27.09 10.88
N GLU A 372 -1.95 27.04 12.15
CA GLU A 372 -1.65 28.20 12.98
C GLU A 372 -0.34 28.91 12.58
N ALA A 373 0.54 28.22 11.85
CA ALA A 373 1.81 28.76 11.37
C ALA A 373 1.77 29.26 9.91
N CYS A 374 0.64 29.12 9.21
CA CYS A 374 0.51 29.52 7.82
C CYS A 374 -0.90 29.99 7.46
N ASP A 375 -0.97 30.96 6.56
CA ASP A 375 -2.19 31.32 5.84
C ASP A 375 -2.30 30.52 4.54
N GLU A 376 -3.38 30.73 3.78
CA GLU A 376 -3.64 30.06 2.50
C GLU A 376 -2.49 30.27 1.48
N ASN A 377 -1.91 31.47 1.41
CA ASN A 377 -0.85 31.78 0.47
C ASN A 377 0.45 31.06 0.81
N ILE A 378 0.84 31.05 2.08
CA ILE A 378 2.02 30.33 2.59
C ILE A 378 1.84 28.84 2.35
N PHE A 379 0.67 28.29 2.71
CA PHE A 379 0.37 26.89 2.50
C PHE A 379 0.42 26.49 1.01
N THR A 380 -0.14 27.32 0.13
CA THR A 380 -0.10 27.08 -1.32
C THR A 380 1.33 26.99 -1.85
N GLN A 381 2.24 27.86 -1.39
CA GLN A 381 3.64 27.81 -1.78
C GLN A 381 4.34 26.55 -1.27
N ILE A 382 4.12 26.20 0.00
CA ILE A 382 4.66 24.97 0.61
C ILE A 382 4.15 23.76 -0.17
N ASN A 383 2.84 23.67 -0.36
CA ASN A 383 2.18 22.56 -1.04
C ASN A 383 2.73 22.36 -2.46
N HIS A 384 2.88 23.45 -3.23
CA HIS A 384 3.50 23.38 -4.56
C HIS A 384 4.94 22.83 -4.52
N LYS A 385 5.76 23.25 -3.56
CA LYS A 385 7.12 22.71 -3.39
C LYS A 385 7.09 21.22 -3.06
N LEU A 386 6.25 20.78 -2.13
CA LEU A 386 6.14 19.38 -1.72
C LEU A 386 5.69 18.50 -2.88
N LEU A 387 4.60 18.89 -3.57
CA LEU A 387 4.07 18.17 -4.73
C LEU A 387 5.10 18.06 -5.85
N SER A 388 5.86 19.14 -6.12
CA SER A 388 6.90 19.16 -7.15
C SER A 388 8.06 18.20 -6.85
N ASN A 389 8.27 17.86 -5.58
CA ASN A 389 9.28 16.91 -5.13
C ASN A 389 8.72 15.51 -4.83
N GLY A 390 7.43 15.26 -5.08
CA GLY A 390 6.79 13.96 -4.84
C GLY A 390 6.64 13.62 -3.36
N ILE A 391 6.49 14.64 -2.50
CA ILE A 391 6.30 14.52 -1.05
C ILE A 391 4.84 14.71 -0.73
N SER A 392 4.30 13.91 0.17
CA SER A 392 2.91 13.98 0.64
C SER A 392 2.70 15.21 1.53
N PRO A 393 1.86 16.19 1.12
CA PRO A 393 1.60 17.36 1.93
C PRO A 393 0.62 17.06 3.06
N GLY A 394 0.91 17.62 4.24
CA GLY A 394 0.02 17.57 5.39
C GLY A 394 -0.29 18.93 5.99
N ILE A 395 -1.41 19.01 6.68
CA ILE A 395 -1.80 20.14 7.52
C ILE A 395 -2.21 19.65 8.91
N ALA A 396 -1.72 20.28 9.96
CA ALA A 396 -2.04 19.96 11.35
C ALA A 396 -2.90 21.08 11.96
N ILE A 397 -3.78 20.72 12.89
CA ILE A 397 -4.54 21.65 13.73
C ILE A 397 -4.42 21.29 15.20
N ASN A 398 -4.27 22.30 16.04
CA ASN A 398 -4.28 22.15 17.49
C ASN A 398 -5.67 21.77 18.02
N PRO A 399 -5.78 21.27 19.27
CA PRO A 399 -7.08 20.92 19.85
C PRO A 399 -8.08 22.06 19.88
N SER A 400 -7.59 23.30 20.07
CA SER A 400 -8.41 24.50 20.14
C SER A 400 -8.72 25.14 18.78
N THR A 401 -8.05 24.75 17.70
CA THR A 401 -8.15 25.38 16.37
C THR A 401 -9.08 24.58 15.46
N ASP A 402 -10.11 25.20 14.92
CA ASP A 402 -10.94 24.59 13.88
C ASP A 402 -10.19 24.55 12.54
N LEU A 403 -10.53 23.59 11.68
CA LEU A 403 -9.94 23.51 10.35
C LEU A 403 -10.36 24.74 9.54
N PRO A 404 -9.39 25.56 9.05
CA PRO A 404 -9.69 26.76 8.27
C PRO A 404 -10.47 26.45 6.99
N ASP A 405 -11.42 27.33 6.63
CA ASP A 405 -12.30 27.12 5.46
C ASP A 405 -11.53 27.01 4.15
N TRP A 406 -10.40 27.71 4.01
CA TRP A 406 -9.57 27.64 2.79
C TRP A 406 -8.98 26.24 2.55
N ILE A 407 -8.84 25.40 3.58
CA ILE A 407 -8.34 24.02 3.41
C ILE A 407 -9.25 23.23 2.46
N TYR A 408 -10.56 23.47 2.48
CA TYR A 408 -11.51 22.73 1.65
C TYR A 408 -11.29 22.93 0.14
N SER A 409 -10.70 24.06 -0.27
CA SER A 409 -10.31 24.31 -1.68
C SER A 409 -9.02 23.57 -2.09
N HIS A 410 -8.24 23.06 -1.13
CA HIS A 410 -6.96 22.39 -1.34
C HIS A 410 -6.99 20.87 -1.11
N LEU A 411 -8.14 20.28 -0.77
CA LEU A 411 -8.25 18.87 -0.35
C LEU A 411 -7.69 17.86 -1.38
N GLN A 412 -7.72 18.19 -2.66
CA GLN A 412 -7.15 17.33 -3.72
C GLN A 412 -5.61 17.26 -3.68
N ASN A 413 -4.98 18.20 -3.01
CA ASN A 413 -3.55 18.37 -2.93
C ASN A 413 -3.01 18.14 -1.51
N ILE A 414 -3.84 17.63 -0.59
CA ILE A 414 -3.48 17.29 0.79
C ILE A 414 -3.65 15.79 0.95
N ASP A 415 -2.61 15.11 1.43
CA ASP A 415 -2.62 13.67 1.65
C ASP A 415 -2.92 13.32 3.11
N VAL A 416 -2.58 14.19 4.06
CA VAL A 416 -2.80 13.94 5.49
C VAL A 416 -3.29 15.19 6.22
N ILE A 417 -4.22 14.98 7.14
CA ILE A 417 -4.67 16.01 8.08
C ILE A 417 -4.45 15.48 9.49
N ILE A 418 -3.50 16.11 10.21
CA ILE A 418 -3.22 15.79 11.62
C ILE A 418 -4.22 16.55 12.49
N ILE A 419 -4.93 15.82 13.35
CA ILE A 419 -5.73 16.42 14.40
C ILE A 419 -5.04 16.12 15.72
N MET A 420 -4.45 17.16 16.32
CA MET A 420 -3.76 17.03 17.60
C MET A 420 -4.77 16.67 18.69
N SER A 421 -4.48 15.64 19.47
CA SER A 421 -5.28 15.24 20.63
C SER A 421 -4.74 15.76 21.97
N VAL A 422 -3.64 16.49 21.90
CA VAL A 422 -3.01 17.24 22.99
C VAL A 422 -2.45 18.55 22.44
N ASP A 423 -2.18 19.54 23.29
CA ASP A 423 -1.45 20.72 22.86
C ASP A 423 -0.02 20.34 22.45
N PRO A 424 0.47 20.81 21.28
CA PRO A 424 1.79 20.42 20.79
C PRO A 424 2.92 20.93 21.71
N GLY A 425 4.10 20.27 21.65
CA GLY A 425 5.30 20.76 22.32
C GLY A 425 5.97 19.80 23.29
N PHE A 426 5.29 18.80 23.82
CA PHE A 426 5.88 17.83 24.76
C PHE A 426 5.42 16.40 24.51
N ALA A 427 6.35 15.46 24.53
CA ALA A 427 6.03 14.03 24.46
C ALA A 427 5.45 13.53 25.79
N GLY A 428 4.62 12.46 25.71
CA GLY A 428 4.10 11.75 26.88
C GLY A 428 2.91 12.43 27.57
N GLN A 429 2.27 13.40 26.95
CA GLN A 429 1.02 13.97 27.43
C GLN A 429 -0.12 12.95 27.39
N LYS A 430 -1.07 13.09 28.32
CA LYS A 430 -2.26 12.26 28.35
C LYS A 430 -3.26 12.70 27.28
N PHE A 431 -3.86 11.74 26.60
CA PHE A 431 -4.93 11.96 25.65
C PHE A 431 -6.07 12.81 26.27
N VAL A 432 -6.57 13.76 25.51
CA VAL A 432 -7.67 14.67 25.90
C VAL A 432 -8.97 14.20 25.24
N PRO A 433 -9.84 13.43 25.92
CA PRO A 433 -11.05 12.85 25.31
C PRO A 433 -12.03 13.87 24.72
N GLN A 434 -11.99 15.11 25.17
CA GLN A 434 -12.82 16.22 24.69
C GLN A 434 -12.58 16.55 23.21
N ILE A 435 -11.46 16.08 22.62
CA ILE A 435 -11.18 16.26 21.19
C ILE A 435 -12.03 15.36 20.29
N LEU A 436 -12.51 14.22 20.78
CA LEU A 436 -13.22 13.22 19.97
C LEU A 436 -14.42 13.76 19.18
N PRO A 437 -15.34 14.57 19.77
CA PRO A 437 -16.42 15.15 18.98
C PRO A 437 -15.94 16.05 17.85
N LYS A 438 -14.87 16.82 18.08
CA LYS A 438 -14.26 17.67 17.05
C LYS A 438 -13.63 16.82 15.94
N MET A 439 -12.83 15.82 16.28
CA MET A 439 -12.27 14.89 15.30
C MET A 439 -13.34 14.24 14.44
N ALA A 440 -14.40 13.73 15.07
CA ALA A 440 -15.53 13.11 14.37
C ALA A 440 -16.21 14.09 13.40
N LEU A 441 -16.49 15.33 13.85
CA LEU A 441 -17.12 16.35 13.02
C LEU A 441 -16.20 16.77 11.86
N THR A 442 -14.91 16.97 12.12
CA THR A 442 -13.91 17.34 11.10
C THR A 442 -13.80 16.23 10.06
N ASN A 443 -13.63 14.97 10.47
CA ASN A 443 -13.58 13.84 9.55
C ASN A 443 -14.86 13.75 8.69
N LYS A 444 -16.04 13.89 9.31
CA LYS A 444 -17.31 13.88 8.56
C LYS A 444 -17.34 14.96 7.49
N LYS A 445 -17.04 16.21 7.83
CA LYS A 445 -17.02 17.34 6.88
C LYS A 445 -16.01 17.08 5.74
N LEU A 446 -14.82 16.60 6.06
CA LEU A 446 -13.78 16.29 5.08
C LEU A 446 -14.24 15.21 4.09
N ARG A 447 -14.86 14.12 4.57
CA ARG A 447 -15.40 13.06 3.69
C ARG A 447 -16.55 13.56 2.83
N GLU A 448 -17.46 14.35 3.38
CA GLU A 448 -18.55 15.00 2.63
C GLU A 448 -18.03 15.98 1.57
N SER A 449 -16.86 16.59 1.78
CA SER A 449 -16.16 17.46 0.81
C SER A 449 -15.26 16.71 -0.16
N GLY A 450 -15.27 15.38 -0.15
CA GLY A 450 -14.52 14.54 -1.10
C GLY A 450 -13.05 14.30 -0.72
N PHE A 451 -12.63 14.58 0.52
CA PHE A 451 -11.28 14.26 0.98
C PHE A 451 -11.04 12.75 1.01
N LYS A 452 -10.04 12.30 0.27
CA LYS A 452 -9.67 10.89 0.17
C LYS A 452 -8.41 10.54 0.97
N GLY A 453 -7.67 11.53 1.46
CA GLY A 453 -6.44 11.35 2.22
C GLY A 453 -6.67 10.76 3.62
N TYR A 454 -5.62 10.75 4.41
CA TYR A 454 -5.57 10.16 5.74
C TYR A 454 -5.87 11.20 6.81
N ILE A 455 -6.67 10.80 7.81
CA ILE A 455 -6.72 11.51 9.09
C ILE A 455 -5.67 10.86 10.00
N GLU A 456 -4.83 11.70 10.57
CA GLU A 456 -3.81 11.30 11.51
C GLU A 456 -4.17 11.82 12.90
N ALA A 457 -4.01 10.94 13.91
CA ALA A 457 -4.21 11.30 15.31
C ALA A 457 -2.86 11.30 16.01
N ASP A 458 -2.49 12.45 16.57
CA ASP A 458 -1.26 12.62 17.33
C ASP A 458 -1.53 13.19 18.72
N GLY A 459 -0.92 12.56 19.73
CA GLY A 459 -1.00 12.93 21.14
C GLY A 459 -1.68 11.90 22.04
N GLY A 460 -0.94 11.28 22.94
CA GLY A 460 -1.47 10.36 23.94
C GLY A 460 -2.10 9.08 23.42
N ILE A 461 -1.69 8.63 22.21
CA ILE A 461 -2.21 7.39 21.62
C ILE A 461 -1.51 6.18 22.23
N ASP A 462 -2.31 5.29 22.79
CA ASP A 462 -1.92 4.01 23.36
C ASP A 462 -3.01 2.94 23.11
N ALA A 463 -2.85 1.74 23.66
CA ALA A 463 -3.82 0.66 23.47
C ALA A 463 -5.23 0.96 24.02
N THR A 464 -5.38 1.94 24.90
CA THR A 464 -6.70 2.31 25.49
C THR A 464 -7.40 3.46 24.74
N THR A 465 -6.64 4.34 24.11
CA THR A 465 -7.15 5.54 23.40
C THR A 465 -7.24 5.31 21.89
N LEU A 466 -6.41 4.42 21.33
CA LEU A 466 -6.34 4.13 19.91
C LEU A 466 -7.69 3.77 19.30
N GLN A 467 -8.45 2.90 19.96
CA GLN A 467 -9.75 2.48 19.43
C GLN A 467 -10.67 3.69 19.22
N GLN A 468 -10.70 4.64 20.15
CA GLN A 468 -11.57 5.80 20.09
C GLN A 468 -11.28 6.67 18.86
N VAL A 469 -10.00 6.96 18.58
CA VAL A 469 -9.62 7.76 17.41
C VAL A 469 -9.75 6.98 16.10
N TYR A 470 -9.52 5.66 16.11
CA TYR A 470 -9.74 4.79 14.96
C TYR A 470 -11.22 4.72 14.56
N ASP A 471 -12.13 4.60 15.52
CA ASP A 471 -13.58 4.52 15.27
C ASP A 471 -14.14 5.79 14.63
N ILE A 472 -13.56 6.95 14.91
CA ILE A 472 -13.94 8.22 14.30
C ILE A 472 -13.18 8.53 12.99
N GLY A 473 -12.36 7.60 12.50
CA GLY A 473 -11.79 7.63 11.16
C GLY A 473 -10.31 7.97 11.05
N ALA A 474 -9.56 8.10 12.16
CA ALA A 474 -8.11 8.18 12.10
C ALA A 474 -7.53 6.88 11.50
N ARG A 475 -6.55 7.02 10.62
CA ARG A 475 -5.90 5.90 9.93
C ARG A 475 -4.38 5.92 10.04
N ILE A 476 -3.77 7.05 10.38
CA ILE A 476 -2.38 7.12 10.84
C ILE A 476 -2.44 7.40 12.34
N LEU A 477 -1.76 6.56 13.13
CA LEU A 477 -1.86 6.51 14.58
C LEU A 477 -0.48 6.75 15.18
N VAL A 478 -0.23 7.99 15.64
CA VAL A 478 1.06 8.40 16.18
C VAL A 478 1.18 7.97 17.62
N ALA A 479 2.13 7.08 17.91
CA ALA A 479 2.36 6.55 19.24
C ALA A 479 3.81 6.82 19.72
N GLY A 480 3.96 7.72 20.67
CA GLY A 480 5.27 8.04 21.25
C GLY A 480 5.58 7.18 22.47
N ASN A 481 5.08 7.59 23.62
CA ASN A 481 5.39 6.98 24.90
C ASN A 481 4.87 5.54 25.05
N ALA A 482 3.77 5.20 24.38
CA ALA A 482 3.25 3.83 24.33
C ALA A 482 4.24 2.85 23.69
N VAL A 483 5.09 3.32 22.77
CA VAL A 483 6.11 2.52 22.10
C VAL A 483 7.46 2.64 22.82
N TYR A 484 8.02 3.84 22.94
CA TYR A 484 9.38 4.05 23.45
C TYR A 484 9.48 4.15 24.97
N GLY A 485 8.36 4.21 25.68
CA GLY A 485 8.29 4.01 27.14
C GLY A 485 8.21 2.54 27.55
N SER A 486 7.96 1.63 26.61
CA SER A 486 7.94 0.19 26.81
C SER A 486 9.37 -0.39 26.91
N THR A 487 9.52 -1.46 27.68
CA THR A 487 10.75 -2.25 27.70
C THR A 487 10.93 -3.11 26.45
N ASP A 488 9.84 -3.40 25.74
CA ASP A 488 9.80 -4.16 24.48
C ASP A 488 9.02 -3.38 23.42
N ILE A 489 9.76 -2.70 22.55
CA ILE A 489 9.21 -1.88 21.45
C ILE A 489 8.43 -2.73 20.45
N HIS A 490 8.93 -3.95 20.16
CA HIS A 490 8.24 -4.87 19.24
C HIS A 490 6.88 -5.29 19.78
N ALA A 491 6.84 -5.73 21.02
CA ALA A 491 5.58 -6.11 21.68
C ALA A 491 4.60 -4.94 21.76
N ALA A 492 5.08 -3.72 22.03
CA ALA A 492 4.25 -2.52 22.08
C ALA A 492 3.60 -2.20 20.71
N ILE A 493 4.35 -2.25 19.60
CA ILE A 493 3.83 -2.03 18.26
C ILE A 493 2.82 -3.12 17.88
N ILE A 494 3.12 -4.40 18.17
CA ILE A 494 2.18 -5.50 17.94
C ILE A 494 0.90 -5.30 18.74
N GLN A 495 0.98 -4.84 19.99
CA GLN A 495 -0.21 -4.55 20.81
C GLN A 495 -1.07 -3.46 20.19
N LEU A 496 -0.47 -2.37 19.70
CA LEU A 496 -1.22 -1.30 19.00
C LEU A 496 -1.90 -1.83 17.74
N LYS A 497 -1.18 -2.60 16.92
CA LYS A 497 -1.74 -3.24 15.71
C LYS A 497 -2.87 -4.21 16.06
N HIS A 498 -2.74 -4.96 17.14
CA HIS A 498 -3.81 -5.85 17.62
C HIS A 498 -5.04 -5.05 18.03
N THR A 499 -4.88 -3.98 18.80
CA THR A 499 -5.98 -3.11 19.24
C THR A 499 -6.73 -2.49 18.05
N ALA A 500 -6.01 -1.95 17.06
CA ALA A 500 -6.63 -1.42 15.84
C ALA A 500 -7.38 -2.51 15.06
N ASN A 501 -6.84 -3.70 15.01
CA ASN A 501 -7.50 -4.84 14.38
C ASN A 501 -8.79 -5.24 15.10
N VAL A 502 -8.82 -5.22 16.42
CA VAL A 502 -10.03 -5.50 17.23
C VAL A 502 -11.10 -4.43 16.97
N ALA A 503 -10.71 -3.15 16.89
CA ALA A 503 -11.62 -2.07 16.55
C ALA A 503 -12.22 -2.25 15.14
N LEU A 504 -11.39 -2.61 14.16
CA LEU A 504 -11.87 -2.95 12.80
C LEU A 504 -12.89 -4.09 12.82
N GLU A 505 -12.58 -5.20 13.50
CA GLU A 505 -13.49 -6.34 13.57
C GLU A 505 -14.84 -5.96 14.18
N ARG A 506 -14.84 -5.14 15.23
CA ARG A 506 -16.08 -4.61 15.86
C ARG A 506 -16.91 -3.84 14.84
N ARG A 507 -16.32 -2.92 14.10
CA ARG A 507 -17.02 -2.14 13.06
C ARG A 507 -17.60 -3.01 11.95
N LEU A 508 -16.81 -3.96 11.43
CA LEU A 508 -17.28 -4.88 10.41
C LEU A 508 -18.45 -5.73 10.91
N LEU A 509 -18.41 -6.13 12.17
CA LEU A 509 -19.45 -6.91 12.82
C LEU A 509 -20.77 -6.12 12.96
N GLU A 510 -20.69 -4.88 13.44
CA GLU A 510 -21.83 -3.97 13.53
C GLU A 510 -22.44 -3.69 12.15
N HIS A 511 -21.60 -3.50 11.12
CA HIS A 511 -22.05 -3.26 9.76
C HIS A 511 -22.71 -4.51 9.16
N ALA A 512 -22.12 -5.69 9.35
CA ALA A 512 -22.70 -6.96 8.92
C ALA A 512 -24.08 -7.17 9.53
N THR A 513 -24.22 -6.87 10.83
CA THR A 513 -25.49 -6.96 11.55
C THR A 513 -26.54 -6.04 10.93
N LYS A 514 -26.22 -4.77 10.65
CA LYS A 514 -27.11 -3.81 9.99
C LYS A 514 -27.54 -4.26 8.59
N LEU A 515 -26.67 -4.97 7.87
CA LEU A 515 -26.94 -5.50 6.53
C LEU A 515 -27.62 -6.89 6.54
N GLY A 516 -27.84 -7.50 7.71
CA GLY A 516 -28.35 -8.87 7.82
C GLY A 516 -27.42 -9.93 7.21
N ILE A 517 -26.11 -9.66 7.19
CA ILE A 517 -25.09 -10.54 6.63
C ILE A 517 -24.51 -11.42 7.73
N ARG A 518 -24.63 -12.73 7.59
CA ARG A 518 -23.99 -13.69 8.50
C ARG A 518 -22.47 -13.67 8.27
N VAL A 519 -21.70 -13.67 9.36
CA VAL A 519 -20.22 -13.62 9.32
C VAL A 519 -19.55 -14.99 9.52
N ASP A 520 -20.31 -16.08 9.31
CA ASP A 520 -19.79 -17.44 9.33
C ASP A 520 -18.64 -17.70 8.35
N TRP A 521 -18.55 -16.92 7.29
CA TRP A 521 -17.43 -16.92 6.35
C TRP A 521 -16.14 -16.32 6.94
N MET A 522 -16.21 -15.60 8.08
CA MET A 522 -15.06 -15.08 8.84
C MET A 522 -14.51 -16.08 9.88
N LYS A 523 -14.76 -17.37 9.72
CA LYS A 523 -14.41 -18.41 10.71
C LYS A 523 -12.96 -18.42 11.21
N THR A 524 -12.03 -17.96 10.40
CA THR A 524 -10.61 -17.84 10.77
C THR A 524 -10.35 -16.83 11.89
N ARG A 525 -11.36 -16.04 12.28
CA ARG A 525 -11.29 -14.98 13.30
C ARG A 525 -12.07 -15.30 14.58
N LYS A 526 -12.45 -16.55 14.80
CA LYS A 526 -13.28 -16.97 15.96
C LYS A 526 -12.81 -16.39 17.29
N HIS A 527 -11.50 -16.41 17.56
CA HIS A 527 -10.92 -15.94 18.81
C HIS A 527 -11.07 -14.43 19.06
N ILE A 528 -11.37 -13.64 18.01
CA ILE A 528 -11.67 -12.21 18.11
C ILE A 528 -13.16 -11.98 18.04
N LEU A 529 -13.85 -12.63 17.11
CA LEU A 529 -15.27 -12.38 16.82
C LEU A 529 -16.21 -12.87 17.93
N ILE A 530 -15.93 -14.01 18.56
CA ILE A 530 -16.79 -14.54 19.64
C ILE A 530 -16.83 -13.60 20.84
N PRO A 531 -15.70 -13.15 21.41
CA PRO A 531 -15.72 -12.17 22.49
C PRO A 531 -16.43 -10.87 22.13
N LEU A 532 -16.19 -10.35 20.92
CA LEU A 532 -16.83 -9.12 20.43
C LEU A 532 -18.34 -9.28 20.26
N ALA A 533 -18.78 -10.43 19.76
CA ALA A 533 -20.19 -10.75 19.61
C ALA A 533 -20.92 -10.77 20.94
N ASN A 534 -20.34 -11.39 21.95
CA ASN A 534 -20.89 -11.42 23.30
C ASN A 534 -20.97 -10.03 23.90
N GLU A 535 -19.94 -9.19 23.69
CA GLU A 535 -19.93 -7.80 24.16
C GLU A 535 -21.00 -6.94 23.49
N LEU A 536 -21.27 -7.17 22.20
CA LEU A 536 -22.31 -6.45 21.43
C LEU A 536 -23.73 -7.02 21.62
N GLY A 537 -23.90 -8.11 22.37
CA GLY A 537 -25.19 -8.75 22.59
C GLY A 537 -25.79 -9.35 21.31
N ILE A 538 -24.95 -9.77 20.36
CA ILE A 538 -25.39 -10.37 19.09
C ILE A 538 -25.54 -11.87 19.30
N GLU A 539 -26.75 -12.41 19.03
CA GLU A 539 -27.08 -13.81 19.30
C GLU A 539 -26.16 -14.79 18.54
N GLU A 540 -25.81 -15.92 19.18
CA GLU A 540 -24.95 -16.97 18.61
C GLU A 540 -25.47 -17.52 17.26
N GLU A 541 -26.76 -17.49 17.03
CA GLU A 541 -27.39 -17.89 15.75
C GLU A 541 -26.90 -17.04 14.56
N PHE A 542 -26.51 -15.78 14.78
CA PHE A 542 -25.99 -14.91 13.74
C PHE A 542 -24.61 -15.38 13.24
N TYR A 543 -23.87 -16.12 14.04
CA TYR A 543 -22.50 -16.51 13.72
C TYR A 543 -22.37 -17.90 13.13
N ALA A 544 -23.29 -18.82 13.37
CA ALA A 544 -23.17 -20.24 12.97
C ALA A 544 -21.73 -20.79 13.11
N ILE A 545 -21.00 -20.28 14.14
CA ILE A 545 -19.63 -20.72 14.44
C ILE A 545 -19.78 -21.99 15.30
N LYS A 546 -20.41 -23.02 14.76
CA LYS A 546 -20.30 -24.34 15.35
C LYS A 546 -18.97 -24.95 14.92
N GLU A 547 -18.32 -25.62 15.86
CA GLU A 547 -17.01 -26.29 15.74
C GLU A 547 -16.83 -27.10 14.47
#